data_da8e7ea9f3c9cf082e9a133c4674cafd
#
_entry.id   da8e7ea9f3c9cf082e9a133c4674cafd
#
_cell.length_a   1.000
_cell.length_b   1.000
_cell.length_c   1.000
_cell.angle_alpha   90.00
_cell.angle_beta   90.00
_cell.angle_gamma   90.00
#
_symmetry.space_group_name_H-M   'P 1'
#
loop_
_entity.id
_entity.type
_entity.pdbx_description
1 polymer ?
#
loop_
_entity_poly.entity_id
_entity_poly.type
_entity_poly.pdbx_seq_one_letter_code
_entity_poly.pdbx_strand_id
1 'polypeptide(L)'
;MTIEHHLTKILKDRAAGAFLFIGSGFSRRYIGLESWEGLLSRFCEMGKPYEFYRGSADGNTPVAAKLLANDFHNHWWGSPTYSESVKLNKDKIKDSSSALRIEICNYLAKLDPSAALNDGYREEVELLSSLNVDGIITTNWDLFLEELFPDY
;
A
#
# COMPACT_ATOMS: atom_id res chain seq x y z
N MET A 1 26.25 -17.97 -17.65
CA MET A 1 25.24 -18.65 -16.84
C MET A 1 24.09 -17.66 -16.67
N THR A 2 22.88 -17.99 -17.14
CA THR A 2 21.73 -17.10 -17.12
C THR A 2 21.13 -17.00 -15.70
N ILE A 3 20.41 -15.92 -15.42
CA ILE A 3 19.67 -15.74 -14.14
C ILE A 3 18.72 -16.92 -13.91
N GLU A 4 18.03 -17.40 -14.96
CA GLU A 4 17.14 -18.56 -14.92
C GLU A 4 17.84 -19.83 -14.42
N HIS A 5 19.04 -20.11 -14.91
CA HIS A 5 19.81 -21.27 -14.46
C HIS A 5 20.20 -21.18 -12.97
N HIS A 6 20.54 -19.98 -12.50
CA HIS A 6 20.87 -19.73 -11.09
C HIS A 6 19.66 -19.91 -10.19
N LEU A 7 18.51 -19.34 -10.56
CA LEU A 7 17.25 -19.46 -9.82
C LEU A 7 16.79 -20.93 -9.79
N THR A 8 16.80 -21.62 -10.93
CA THR A 8 16.42 -23.04 -11.00
C THR A 8 17.29 -23.91 -10.09
N LYS A 9 18.61 -23.64 -10.04
CA LYS A 9 19.52 -24.37 -9.15
C LYS A 9 19.20 -24.10 -7.69
N ILE A 10 19.03 -22.83 -7.30
CA ILE A 10 18.70 -22.45 -5.91
C ILE A 10 17.40 -23.10 -5.46
N LEU A 11 16.36 -23.11 -6.30
CA LEU A 11 15.05 -23.68 -5.97
C LEU A 11 15.10 -25.22 -5.88
N LYS A 12 15.90 -25.88 -6.73
CA LYS A 12 16.05 -27.35 -6.68
C LYS A 12 16.88 -27.86 -5.51
N ASP A 13 17.88 -27.09 -5.09
CA ASP A 13 18.81 -27.50 -4.03
C ASP A 13 18.27 -27.17 -2.60
N ARG A 14 17.10 -26.56 -2.47
CA ARG A 14 16.49 -26.24 -1.16
C ARG A 14 15.34 -27.18 -0.83
N ALA A 15 15.35 -27.69 0.40
CA ALA A 15 14.25 -28.47 0.97
C ALA A 15 13.04 -27.60 1.39
N ALA A 16 13.23 -26.28 1.46
CA ALA A 16 12.18 -25.30 1.76
C ALA A 16 11.79 -24.55 0.49
N GLY A 17 10.51 -24.27 0.32
CA GLY A 17 9.99 -23.44 -0.76
C GLY A 17 10.46 -22.00 -0.69
N ALA A 18 10.14 -21.20 -1.69
CA ALA A 18 10.50 -19.80 -1.75
C ALA A 18 9.47 -18.96 -0.99
N PHE A 19 9.93 -17.91 -0.30
CA PHE A 19 9.05 -16.84 0.17
C PHE A 19 9.07 -15.70 -0.85
N LEU A 20 7.90 -15.14 -1.16
CA LEU A 20 7.79 -13.91 -1.90
C LEU A 20 7.90 -12.72 -0.94
N PHE A 21 8.80 -11.79 -1.23
CA PHE A 21 8.87 -10.51 -0.54
C PHE A 21 8.41 -9.41 -1.50
N ILE A 22 7.24 -8.82 -1.22
CA ILE A 22 6.56 -7.93 -2.15
C ILE A 22 6.37 -6.55 -1.52
N GLY A 23 6.77 -5.51 -2.24
CA GLY A 23 6.59 -4.11 -1.86
C GLY A 23 5.69 -3.36 -2.82
N SER A 24 5.50 -2.06 -2.58
CA SER A 24 4.56 -1.19 -3.31
C SER A 24 4.80 -1.10 -4.83
N GLY A 25 5.99 -1.48 -5.32
CA GLY A 25 6.27 -1.58 -6.75
C GLY A 25 5.39 -2.58 -7.47
N PHE A 26 4.94 -3.62 -6.78
CA PHE A 26 4.02 -4.62 -7.30
C PHE A 26 2.66 -4.02 -7.64
N SER A 27 2.00 -3.43 -6.68
CA SER A 27 0.69 -2.81 -6.87
C SER A 27 0.74 -1.64 -7.86
N ARG A 28 1.85 -0.88 -7.86
CA ARG A 28 2.08 0.16 -8.88
C ARG A 28 2.15 -0.39 -10.29
N ARG A 29 2.83 -1.52 -10.49
CA ARG A 29 3.01 -2.15 -11.81
C ARG A 29 1.69 -2.69 -12.34
N TYR A 30 0.98 -3.45 -11.55
CA TYR A 30 -0.13 -4.27 -12.02
C TYR A 30 -1.48 -3.55 -11.97
N ILE A 31 -1.74 -2.77 -10.93
CA ILE A 31 -3.02 -2.08 -10.70
C ILE A 31 -2.89 -0.55 -10.65
N GLY A 32 -1.72 0.00 -11.01
CA GLY A 32 -1.52 1.43 -11.16
C GLY A 32 -1.62 2.25 -9.88
N LEU A 33 -1.45 1.63 -8.69
CA LEU A 33 -1.42 2.36 -7.44
C LEU A 33 -0.28 3.37 -7.37
N GLU A 34 -0.48 4.42 -6.61
CA GLU A 34 0.52 5.44 -6.40
C GLU A 34 1.69 4.93 -5.53
N SER A 35 2.78 5.67 -5.57
CA SER A 35 3.84 5.56 -4.56
C SER A 35 3.34 6.04 -3.19
N TRP A 36 4.09 5.76 -2.13
CA TRP A 36 3.85 6.31 -0.80
C TRP A 36 3.70 7.84 -0.81
N GLU A 37 4.55 8.53 -1.56
CA GLU A 37 4.48 9.99 -1.71
C GLU A 37 3.18 10.41 -2.39
N GLY A 38 2.79 9.72 -3.46
CA GLY A 38 1.53 9.97 -4.16
C GLY A 38 0.32 9.77 -3.26
N LEU A 39 0.29 8.66 -2.52
CA LEU A 39 -0.78 8.34 -1.59
C LEU A 39 -0.89 9.41 -0.48
N LEU A 40 0.21 9.78 0.17
CA LEU A 40 0.21 10.80 1.21
C LEU A 40 -0.15 12.19 0.69
N SER A 41 0.27 12.51 -0.55
CA SER A 41 -0.06 13.79 -1.20
C SER A 41 -1.57 14.02 -1.37
N ARG A 42 -2.36 12.94 -1.52
CA ARG A 42 -3.83 13.01 -1.58
C ARG A 42 -4.46 13.62 -0.34
N PHE A 43 -3.81 13.47 0.79
CA PHE A 43 -4.30 13.94 2.10
C PHE A 43 -3.68 15.27 2.54
N CYS A 44 -2.97 15.96 1.64
CA CYS A 44 -2.38 17.28 1.90
C CYS A 44 -3.39 18.43 1.63
N GLU A 45 -4.55 18.39 2.29
CA GLU A 45 -5.67 19.33 2.06
C GLU A 45 -5.58 20.60 2.92
N MET A 46 -4.61 20.69 3.85
CA MET A 46 -4.49 21.79 4.82
C MET A 46 -3.62 22.96 4.33
N GLY A 47 -3.48 23.10 3.01
CA GLY A 47 -2.72 24.19 2.37
C GLY A 47 -1.19 24.02 2.41
N LYS A 48 -0.69 22.89 2.90
CA LYS A 48 0.73 22.52 2.87
C LYS A 48 0.91 21.34 1.92
N PRO A 49 1.75 21.45 0.87
CA PRO A 49 2.02 20.35 -0.04
C PRO A 49 2.88 19.27 0.66
N TYR A 50 2.92 18.06 0.10
CA TYR A 50 3.68 16.95 0.68
C TYR A 50 5.19 17.27 0.82
N GLU A 51 5.74 18.05 -0.11
CA GLU A 51 7.14 18.49 -0.07
C GLU A 51 7.49 19.28 1.19
N PHE A 52 6.52 20.01 1.78
CA PHE A 52 6.69 20.68 3.07
C PHE A 52 6.96 19.66 4.19
N TYR A 53 6.15 18.60 4.26
CA TYR A 53 6.32 17.55 5.27
C TYR A 53 7.59 16.75 5.05
N ARG A 54 7.91 16.46 3.80
CA ARG A 54 9.13 15.76 3.40
C ARG A 54 10.38 16.56 3.76
N GLY A 55 10.39 17.85 3.48
CA GLY A 55 11.49 18.75 3.86
C GLY A 55 11.65 18.86 5.37
N SER A 56 10.54 18.99 6.10
CA SER A 56 10.55 19.03 7.58
C SER A 56 11.00 17.73 8.25
N ALA A 57 11.02 16.64 7.49
CA ALA A 57 11.41 15.30 7.92
C ALA A 57 12.78 14.87 7.37
N ASP A 58 13.57 15.77 6.79
CA ASP A 58 14.85 15.47 6.14
C ASP A 58 14.77 14.30 5.13
N GLY A 59 13.64 14.22 4.41
CA GLY A 59 13.36 13.16 3.44
C GLY A 59 12.92 11.82 4.04
N ASN A 60 12.78 11.71 5.37
CA ASN A 60 12.32 10.49 6.03
C ASN A 60 10.81 10.34 5.90
N THR A 61 10.36 9.44 5.02
CA THR A 61 8.94 9.25 4.69
C THR A 61 8.06 8.88 5.90
N PRO A 62 8.42 7.98 6.81
CA PRO A 62 7.67 7.71 8.02
C PRO A 62 7.49 8.94 8.93
N VAL A 63 8.52 9.76 9.06
CA VAL A 63 8.46 11.01 9.83
C VAL A 63 7.57 12.03 9.13
N ALA A 64 7.70 12.18 7.83
CA ALA A 64 6.82 13.05 7.02
C ALA A 64 5.33 12.65 7.16
N ALA A 65 5.03 11.34 7.08
CA ALA A 65 3.69 10.81 7.28
C ALA A 65 3.14 11.13 8.67
N LYS A 66 3.97 11.07 9.72
CA LYS A 66 3.57 11.43 11.09
C LYS A 66 3.26 12.92 11.23
N LEU A 67 4.07 13.79 10.62
CA LEU A 67 3.83 15.23 10.61
C LEU A 67 2.53 15.58 9.88
N LEU A 68 2.32 15.00 8.70
CA LEU A 68 1.07 15.12 7.95
C LEU A 68 -0.12 14.65 8.77
N ALA A 69 -0.02 13.48 9.41
CA ALA A 69 -1.09 12.91 10.20
C ALA A 69 -1.54 13.81 11.35
N ASN A 70 -0.61 14.52 12.00
CA ASN A 70 -0.93 15.48 13.05
C ASN A 70 -1.75 16.67 12.53
N ASP A 71 -1.37 17.24 11.39
CA ASP A 71 -2.11 18.33 10.76
C ASP A 71 -3.48 17.82 10.24
N PHE A 72 -3.49 16.66 9.61
CA PHE A 72 -4.69 16.03 9.08
C PHE A 72 -5.70 15.68 10.18
N HIS A 73 -5.25 15.26 11.35
CA HIS A 73 -6.13 14.95 12.48
C HIS A 73 -7.03 16.12 12.84
N ASN A 74 -6.48 17.33 12.96
CA ASN A 74 -7.26 18.52 13.27
C ASN A 74 -8.23 18.88 12.13
N HIS A 75 -7.78 18.74 10.89
CA HIS A 75 -8.60 18.99 9.71
C HIS A 75 -9.77 18.01 9.61
N TRP A 76 -9.53 16.72 9.85
CA TRP A 76 -10.53 15.66 9.78
C TRP A 76 -11.73 15.89 10.70
N TRP A 77 -11.50 16.35 11.93
CA TRP A 77 -12.56 16.65 12.89
C TRP A 77 -13.44 17.83 12.46
N GLY A 78 -12.89 18.82 11.78
CA GLY A 78 -13.57 20.07 11.45
C GLY A 78 -14.10 20.15 10.02
N SER A 79 -13.64 19.29 9.12
CA SER A 79 -13.98 19.36 7.71
C SER A 79 -15.32 18.70 7.39
N PRO A 80 -16.22 19.39 6.68
CA PRO A 80 -17.47 18.79 6.18
C PRO A 80 -17.26 17.54 5.33
N THR A 81 -16.14 17.47 4.59
CA THR A 81 -15.77 16.35 3.73
C THR A 81 -15.71 15.02 4.50
N TYR A 82 -15.24 15.07 5.75
CA TYR A 82 -15.05 13.89 6.59
C TYR A 82 -16.16 13.67 7.63
N SER A 83 -17.23 14.49 7.60
CA SER A 83 -18.29 14.44 8.62
C SER A 83 -18.93 13.07 8.81
N GLU A 84 -19.13 12.32 7.73
CA GLU A 84 -19.67 10.95 7.78
C GLU A 84 -18.64 9.97 8.35
N SER A 85 -17.40 10.05 7.89
CA SER A 85 -16.31 9.23 8.41
C SER A 85 -16.07 9.47 9.89
N VAL A 86 -16.14 10.73 10.34
CA VAL A 86 -16.08 11.10 11.77
C VAL A 86 -17.19 10.40 12.56
N LYS A 87 -18.44 10.48 12.10
CA LYS A 87 -19.58 9.83 12.77
C LYS A 87 -19.37 8.33 12.95
N LEU A 88 -18.84 7.66 11.93
CA LEU A 88 -18.66 6.21 11.90
C LEU A 88 -17.43 5.72 12.65
N ASN A 89 -16.41 6.56 12.81
CA ASN A 89 -15.10 6.12 13.26
C ASN A 89 -14.53 6.88 14.46
N LYS A 90 -15.23 7.88 15.03
CA LYS A 90 -14.74 8.67 16.15
C LYS A 90 -14.27 7.82 17.35
N ASP A 91 -14.94 6.71 17.60
CA ASP A 91 -14.63 5.79 18.71
C ASP A 91 -13.39 4.92 18.43
N LYS A 92 -12.88 4.91 17.19
CA LYS A 92 -11.67 4.19 16.78
C LYS A 92 -10.41 5.07 16.84
N ILE A 93 -10.55 6.35 17.12
CA ILE A 93 -9.43 7.29 17.20
C ILE A 93 -8.67 7.03 18.51
N LYS A 94 -7.40 6.62 18.37
CA LYS A 94 -6.50 6.33 19.51
C LYS A 94 -5.35 7.33 19.61
N ASP A 95 -4.93 7.88 18.48
CA ASP A 95 -3.82 8.82 18.36
C ASP A 95 -4.04 9.76 17.18
N SER A 96 -3.14 10.74 17.01
CA SER A 96 -3.22 11.71 15.90
C SER A 96 -3.05 11.09 14.51
N SER A 97 -2.53 9.87 14.41
CA SER A 97 -2.39 9.19 13.12
C SER A 97 -3.62 8.35 12.73
N SER A 98 -4.54 8.14 13.67
CA SER A 98 -5.70 7.26 13.45
C SER A 98 -6.62 7.79 12.35
N ALA A 99 -6.86 9.11 12.30
CA ALA A 99 -7.71 9.73 11.27
C ALA A 99 -7.15 9.50 9.86
N LEU A 100 -5.85 9.76 9.66
CA LEU A 100 -5.21 9.55 8.36
C LEU A 100 -5.24 8.06 7.96
N ARG A 101 -4.99 7.15 8.88
CA ARG A 101 -5.08 5.71 8.62
C ARG A 101 -6.47 5.28 8.18
N ILE A 102 -7.51 5.78 8.84
CA ILE A 102 -8.91 5.50 8.48
C ILE A 102 -9.19 5.95 7.05
N GLU A 103 -8.78 7.16 6.66
CA GLU A 103 -9.06 7.66 5.32
C GLU A 103 -8.22 6.97 4.25
N ILE A 104 -6.99 6.57 4.55
CA ILE A 104 -6.20 5.70 3.66
C ILE A 104 -6.91 4.35 3.47
N CYS A 105 -7.39 3.73 4.55
CA CYS A 105 -8.15 2.48 4.45
C CYS A 105 -9.45 2.67 3.65
N ASN A 106 -10.18 3.76 3.87
CA ASN A 106 -11.39 4.08 3.11
C ASN A 106 -11.10 4.31 1.62
N TYR A 107 -9.96 4.89 1.30
CA TYR A 107 -9.50 5.08 -0.08
C TYR A 107 -9.16 3.74 -0.73
N LEU A 108 -8.32 2.93 -0.08
CA LEU A 108 -7.90 1.63 -0.60
C LEU A 108 -9.07 0.63 -0.73
N ALA A 109 -10.01 0.65 0.19
CA ALA A 109 -11.21 -0.20 0.15
C ALA A 109 -12.18 0.11 -1.01
N LYS A 110 -12.05 1.27 -1.66
CA LYS A 110 -12.81 1.62 -2.87
C LYS A 110 -12.15 1.14 -4.16
N LEU A 111 -10.92 0.68 -4.08
CA LEU A 111 -10.21 0.13 -5.23
C LEU A 111 -10.73 -1.29 -5.47
N ASP A 112 -10.96 -1.60 -6.73
CA ASP A 112 -11.19 -2.96 -7.20
C ASP A 112 -9.92 -3.41 -7.94
N PRO A 113 -9.05 -4.21 -7.31
CA PRO A 113 -7.81 -4.63 -7.93
C PRO A 113 -8.03 -5.42 -9.23
N SER A 114 -9.09 -6.21 -9.30
CA SER A 114 -9.42 -7.01 -10.48
C SER A 114 -9.83 -6.13 -11.66
N ALA A 115 -10.60 -5.07 -11.41
CA ALA A 115 -10.98 -4.10 -12.43
C ALA A 115 -9.81 -3.15 -12.80
N ALA A 116 -8.91 -2.89 -11.85
CA ALA A 116 -7.74 -2.03 -12.06
C ALA A 116 -6.57 -2.75 -12.77
N LEU A 117 -6.60 -4.08 -12.82
CA LEU A 117 -5.53 -4.86 -13.45
C LEU A 117 -5.38 -4.50 -14.93
N ASN A 118 -4.19 -4.04 -15.28
CA ASN A 118 -3.87 -3.73 -16.67
C ASN A 118 -3.83 -5.02 -17.51
N ASP A 119 -4.60 -5.07 -18.58
CA ASP A 119 -4.72 -6.25 -19.47
C ASP A 119 -3.37 -6.71 -20.01
N GLY A 120 -2.42 -5.80 -20.23
CA GLY A 120 -1.06 -6.15 -20.68
C GLY A 120 -0.24 -6.98 -19.67
N TYR A 121 -0.69 -7.06 -18.42
CA TYR A 121 -0.03 -7.85 -17.36
C TYR A 121 -0.85 -9.05 -16.88
N ARG A 122 -2.02 -9.31 -17.44
CA ARG A 122 -2.92 -10.38 -16.99
C ARG A 122 -2.24 -11.74 -17.00
N GLU A 123 -1.59 -12.09 -18.09
CA GLU A 123 -0.85 -13.36 -18.21
C GLU A 123 0.30 -13.48 -17.18
N GLU A 124 1.03 -12.39 -16.94
CA GLU A 124 2.11 -12.34 -15.94
C GLU A 124 1.55 -12.56 -14.52
N VAL A 125 0.41 -11.94 -14.21
CA VAL A 125 -0.26 -12.07 -12.92
C VAL A 125 -0.81 -13.49 -12.73
N GLU A 126 -1.39 -14.11 -13.76
CA GLU A 126 -1.84 -15.50 -13.73
C GLU A 126 -0.68 -16.47 -13.49
N LEU A 127 0.47 -16.24 -14.12
CA LEU A 127 1.67 -17.03 -13.86
C LEU A 127 2.18 -16.85 -12.43
N LEU A 128 2.17 -15.63 -11.91
CA LEU A 128 2.57 -15.34 -10.52
C LEU A 128 1.64 -16.03 -9.51
N SER A 129 0.32 -15.99 -9.74
CA SER A 129 -0.67 -16.62 -8.84
C SER A 129 -0.55 -18.15 -8.82
N SER A 130 0.02 -18.75 -9.88
CA SER A 130 0.26 -20.19 -9.96
C SER A 130 1.53 -20.66 -9.26
N LEU A 131 2.33 -19.73 -8.72
CA LEU A 131 3.57 -20.11 -8.03
C LEU A 131 3.25 -20.83 -6.72
N ASN A 132 3.91 -21.99 -6.53
CA ASN A 132 3.91 -22.66 -5.24
C ASN A 132 5.02 -22.07 -4.37
N VAL A 133 4.63 -21.31 -3.35
CA VAL A 133 5.52 -20.63 -2.41
C VAL A 133 5.19 -21.04 -0.98
N ASP A 134 6.17 -20.95 -0.06
CA ASP A 134 5.97 -21.29 1.34
C ASP A 134 5.29 -20.15 2.12
N GLY A 135 5.25 -18.94 1.55
CA GLY A 135 4.58 -17.79 2.14
C GLY A 135 4.87 -16.50 1.42
N ILE A 136 4.14 -15.47 1.80
CA ILE A 136 4.23 -14.13 1.24
C ILE A 136 4.48 -13.14 2.37
N ILE A 137 5.47 -12.28 2.20
CA ILE A 137 5.76 -11.16 3.10
C ILE A 137 5.53 -9.88 2.31
N THR A 138 4.64 -9.02 2.79
CA THR A 138 4.35 -7.77 2.12
C THR A 138 4.40 -6.59 3.07
N THR A 139 4.77 -5.43 2.52
CA THR A 139 4.65 -4.11 3.15
C THR A 139 3.53 -3.28 2.52
N ASN A 140 2.76 -3.85 1.60
CA ASN A 140 1.64 -3.18 0.95
C ASN A 140 0.44 -3.12 1.91
N TRP A 141 -0.40 -2.15 1.69
CA TRP A 141 -1.63 -1.92 2.48
C TRP A 141 -2.89 -2.19 1.66
N ASP A 142 -2.73 -2.36 0.34
CA ASP A 142 -3.80 -2.83 -0.52
C ASP A 142 -3.98 -4.34 -0.36
N LEU A 143 -5.14 -4.86 -0.76
CA LEU A 143 -5.50 -6.27 -0.63
C LEU A 143 -5.28 -7.06 -1.94
N PHE A 144 -4.51 -6.51 -2.88
CA PHE A 144 -4.31 -7.15 -4.17
C PHE A 144 -3.63 -8.52 -4.07
N LEU A 145 -2.70 -8.67 -3.12
CA LEU A 145 -2.02 -9.95 -2.89
C LEU A 145 -2.95 -11.00 -2.29
N GLU A 146 -3.82 -10.61 -1.36
CA GLU A 146 -4.82 -11.49 -0.76
C GLU A 146 -5.84 -11.98 -1.80
N GLU A 147 -6.19 -11.14 -2.78
CA GLU A 147 -7.02 -11.57 -3.91
C GLU A 147 -6.28 -12.50 -4.86
N LEU A 148 -4.99 -12.27 -5.07
CA LEU A 148 -4.17 -13.04 -6.00
C LEU A 148 -3.78 -14.42 -5.43
N PHE A 149 -3.62 -14.51 -4.13
CA PHE A 149 -3.19 -15.71 -3.39
C PHE A 149 -4.18 -16.04 -2.25
N PRO A 150 -5.40 -16.44 -2.56
CA PRO A 150 -6.47 -16.62 -1.55
C PRO A 150 -6.22 -17.77 -0.57
N ASP A 151 -5.28 -18.65 -0.85
CA ASP A 151 -4.93 -19.81 -0.02
C ASP A 151 -3.80 -19.52 1.00
N TYR A 152 -3.30 -18.27 1.08
CA TYR A 152 -2.18 -17.87 1.94
C TYR A 152 -2.59 -16.92 3.05
#